data_7d9a2845e3cc7adb61b0d9beab90031e
#
_entry.id   7d9a2845e3cc7adb61b0d9beab90031e
#
_cell.length_a   1.000
_cell.length_b   1.000
_cell.length_c   1.000
_cell.angle_alpha   90.00
_cell.angle_beta   90.00
_cell.angle_gamma   90.00
#
_symmetry.space_group_name_H-M   'P 1'
#
loop_
_entity.id
_entity.type
_entity.pdbx_description
1 polymer ?
#
loop_
_entity_poly.entity_id
_entity_poly.type
_entity_poly.pdbx_seq_one_letter_code
_entity_poly.pdbx_strand_id
1 'polypeptide(L)'
;MQSCSEDSKEEENFLQKIDPVEQLEVLNTNREKELVVNFVRKTYVKDLQIEIAYRRIDTGKTQEWSIVLLNGNDVKYKNGANYLLQVPSEGTYEVAVTLVGVNGLRSESKSQEAATFEYAQMKMFDCAHTLMTKVIEYYYHKGPRTCWQTWYPKADGYWDGDALVWGQGSGLSAFVAMREASLGTGQERHYESCLLYTSPSPRDRG
;
A
#
# COMPACT_ATOMS: atom_id res chain seq x y z
N MET A 1 -8.26 68.58 14.41
CA MET A 1 -8.43 67.32 15.17
C MET A 1 -9.44 66.46 14.42
N GLN A 2 -8.94 65.56 13.59
CA GLN A 2 -9.75 64.54 12.94
C GLN A 2 -9.11 63.19 13.26
N SER A 3 -9.89 62.43 14.00
CA SER A 3 -9.52 61.21 14.67
C SER A 3 -9.52 60.05 13.68
N CYS A 4 -8.48 59.28 13.77
CA CYS A 4 -8.34 57.93 13.19
C CYS A 4 -9.50 57.05 13.61
N SER A 5 -10.21 56.47 12.65
CA SER A 5 -11.07 55.33 12.83
C SER A 5 -11.34 54.60 11.52
N GLU A 6 -10.23 54.19 10.82
CA GLU A 6 -10.34 53.35 9.62
C GLU A 6 -9.73 51.96 9.77
N ASP A 7 -9.15 51.61 10.94
CA ASP A 7 -8.47 50.35 11.16
C ASP A 7 -9.35 49.17 11.64
N SER A 8 -10.67 49.35 11.77
CA SER A 8 -11.53 48.29 12.32
C SER A 8 -12.40 47.54 11.32
N LYS A 9 -12.22 47.76 10.01
CA LYS A 9 -13.04 47.08 8.97
C LYS A 9 -12.34 46.00 8.18
N GLU A 10 -11.03 45.84 8.36
CA GLU A 10 -10.30 44.80 7.63
C GLU A 10 -10.23 43.41 8.33
N GLU A 11 -10.63 43.31 9.61
CA GLU A 11 -10.61 42.04 10.33
C GLU A 11 -11.86 41.17 10.19
N GLU A 12 -12.97 41.68 9.65
CA GLU A 12 -14.24 40.95 9.51
C GLU A 12 -14.41 40.19 8.17
N ASN A 13 -13.45 40.29 7.25
CA ASN A 13 -13.51 39.53 6.00
C ASN A 13 -12.89 38.11 6.17
N PHE A 14 -13.15 37.50 7.31
CA PHE A 14 -12.54 36.24 7.71
C PHE A 14 -13.21 35.04 7.03
N LEU A 15 -12.45 34.48 6.11
CA LEU A 15 -12.57 33.09 5.60
C LEU A 15 -13.98 32.70 5.10
N GLN A 16 -14.28 33.08 3.90
CA GLN A 16 -15.41 32.49 3.16
C GLN A 16 -15.07 31.06 2.66
N LYS A 17 -13.81 30.68 2.64
CA LYS A 17 -13.37 29.37 2.17
C LYS A 17 -12.05 28.97 2.82
N ILE A 18 -11.94 27.69 3.23
CA ILE A 18 -10.69 27.06 3.64
C ILE A 18 -10.21 26.18 2.48
N ASP A 19 -9.00 26.44 1.98
CA ASP A 19 -8.41 25.58 0.96
C ASP A 19 -8.12 24.19 1.56
N PRO A 20 -8.35 23.11 0.80
CA PRO A 20 -7.99 21.77 1.24
C PRO A 20 -6.45 21.62 1.36
N VAL A 21 -5.99 20.53 1.95
CA VAL A 21 -4.57 20.17 1.92
C VAL A 21 -4.10 20.05 0.46
N GLU A 22 -2.90 20.54 0.16
CA GLU A 22 -2.39 20.55 -1.21
C GLU A 22 -2.02 19.15 -1.66
N GLN A 23 -1.35 18.40 -0.78
CA GLN A 23 -0.93 17.03 -1.00
C GLN A 23 -1.39 16.16 0.15
N LEU A 24 -1.76 14.94 -0.15
CA LEU A 24 -2.02 13.88 0.80
C LEU A 24 -1.36 12.61 0.28
N GLU A 25 -0.55 11.98 1.11
CA GLU A 25 0.05 10.69 0.87
C GLU A 25 -0.08 9.84 2.12
N VAL A 26 -0.66 8.66 1.99
CA VAL A 26 -0.83 7.71 3.09
C VAL A 26 -0.04 6.45 2.77
N LEU A 27 0.90 6.11 3.63
CA LEU A 27 1.81 4.99 3.46
C LEU A 27 1.75 4.04 4.67
N ASN A 28 2.07 2.78 4.45
CA ASN A 28 2.33 1.89 5.58
C ASN A 28 3.70 2.18 6.20
N THR A 29 3.86 1.78 7.43
CA THR A 29 5.13 1.76 8.14
C THR A 29 5.66 0.33 8.23
N ASN A 30 6.86 0.14 8.84
CA ASN A 30 7.37 -1.20 9.17
C ASN A 30 6.76 -1.76 10.46
N ARG A 31 5.64 -1.19 10.92
CA ARG A 31 4.98 -1.57 12.18
C ARG A 31 3.55 -2.00 11.90
N GLU A 32 3.11 -2.97 12.69
CA GLU A 32 1.74 -3.44 12.66
C GLU A 32 0.76 -2.32 13.01
N LYS A 33 -0.38 -2.31 12.32
CA LYS A 33 -1.52 -1.41 12.62
C LYS A 33 -1.15 0.08 12.63
N GLU A 34 -0.16 0.47 11.82
CA GLU A 34 0.31 1.85 11.76
C GLU A 34 0.38 2.33 10.31
N LEU A 35 -0.11 3.53 10.06
CA LEU A 35 0.00 4.24 8.80
C LEU A 35 0.67 5.60 9.02
N VAL A 36 1.42 6.07 8.04
CA VAL A 36 1.91 7.45 8.00
C VAL A 36 0.98 8.26 7.13
N VAL A 37 0.43 9.33 7.68
CA VAL A 37 -0.39 10.30 6.96
C VAL A 37 0.46 11.55 6.71
N ASN A 38 0.97 11.68 5.50
CA ASN A 38 1.73 12.83 5.04
C ASN A 38 0.79 13.81 4.37
N PHE A 39 0.78 15.05 4.79
CA PHE A 39 0.01 16.08 4.12
C PHE A 39 0.75 17.42 4.11
N VAL A 40 0.48 18.23 3.09
CA VAL A 40 1.03 19.58 2.93
C VAL A 40 -0.12 20.58 2.94
N ARG A 41 0.03 21.66 3.69
CA ARG A 41 -0.92 22.78 3.73
C ARG A 41 -0.45 23.87 2.79
N LYS A 42 -1.35 24.33 1.92
CA LYS A 42 -1.09 25.44 1.01
C LYS A 42 -0.92 26.77 1.75
N THR A 43 -1.78 27.00 2.70
CA THR A 43 -1.82 28.27 3.45
C THR A 43 -1.92 27.98 4.94
N TYR A 44 -1.14 28.71 5.73
CA TYR A 44 -1.31 28.72 7.18
C TYR A 44 -2.47 29.65 7.54
N VAL A 45 -3.47 29.09 8.17
CA VAL A 45 -4.57 29.84 8.79
C VAL A 45 -4.53 29.55 10.28
N LYS A 46 -4.56 30.59 11.07
CA LYS A 46 -4.59 30.50 12.54
C LYS A 46 -5.89 29.84 13.00
N ASP A 47 -5.82 29.12 14.11
CA ASP A 47 -6.99 28.53 14.78
C ASP A 47 -7.75 27.49 13.93
N LEU A 48 -7.03 26.76 13.08
CA LEU A 48 -7.55 25.59 12.41
C LEU A 48 -7.32 24.30 13.23
N GLN A 49 -8.30 23.41 13.16
CA GLN A 49 -8.13 21.99 13.49
C GLN A 49 -7.88 21.19 12.22
N ILE A 50 -7.10 20.14 12.34
CA ILE A 50 -6.88 19.18 11.28
C ILE A 50 -7.60 17.90 11.70
N GLU A 51 -8.60 17.53 10.92
CA GLU A 51 -9.35 16.30 11.11
C GLU A 51 -8.77 15.23 10.20
N ILE A 52 -8.29 14.13 10.79
CA ILE A 52 -7.91 12.91 10.09
C ILE A 52 -9.00 11.88 10.36
N ALA A 53 -9.81 11.62 9.34
CA ALA A 53 -10.84 10.59 9.39
C ALA A 53 -10.33 9.31 8.70
N TYR A 54 -10.65 8.15 9.27
CA TYR A 54 -10.26 6.88 8.68
C TYR A 54 -11.33 5.81 8.89
N ARG A 55 -11.45 4.90 7.94
CA ARG A 55 -12.32 3.73 8.02
C ARG A 55 -11.71 2.56 7.29
N ARG A 56 -12.00 1.36 7.76
CA ARG A 56 -11.57 0.14 7.08
C ARG A 56 -12.51 -0.18 5.92
N ILE A 57 -11.97 -0.54 4.74
CA ILE A 57 -12.75 -0.72 3.50
C ILE A 57 -12.72 -2.15 2.93
N ASP A 58 -11.88 -3.03 3.45
CA ASP A 58 -11.70 -4.40 2.95
C ASP A 58 -12.66 -5.44 3.57
N THR A 59 -13.55 -5.01 4.46
CA THR A 59 -14.48 -5.92 5.18
C THR A 59 -15.78 -6.24 4.42
N GLY A 60 -15.99 -5.64 3.25
CA GLY A 60 -17.25 -5.76 2.50
C GLY A 60 -18.48 -5.11 3.16
N LYS A 61 -18.30 -4.46 4.33
CA LYS A 61 -19.33 -3.69 5.04
C LYS A 61 -18.85 -2.25 5.18
N THR A 62 -19.76 -1.32 4.96
CA THR A 62 -19.47 0.10 5.23
C THR A 62 -19.23 0.27 6.73
N GLN A 63 -18.02 0.71 7.09
CA GLN A 63 -17.68 1.05 8.47
C GLN A 63 -17.85 2.54 8.72
N GLU A 64 -18.15 2.89 9.96
CA GLU A 64 -18.20 4.28 10.39
C GLU A 64 -16.80 4.90 10.39
N TRP A 65 -16.74 6.20 10.19
CA TRP A 65 -15.50 6.95 10.25
C TRP A 65 -15.04 7.11 11.70
N SER A 66 -13.80 6.75 11.94
CA SER A 66 -13.08 7.14 13.16
C SER A 66 -12.33 8.44 12.89
N ILE A 67 -12.30 9.35 13.88
CA ILE A 67 -11.77 10.69 13.70
C ILE A 67 -10.68 10.98 14.73
N VAL A 68 -9.57 11.52 14.26
CA VAL A 68 -8.51 12.10 15.07
C VAL A 68 -8.44 13.59 14.80
N LEU A 69 -8.44 14.41 15.86
CA LEU A 69 -8.34 15.86 15.77
C LEU A 69 -6.94 16.31 16.19
N LEU A 70 -6.27 17.07 15.34
CA LEU A 70 -4.99 17.69 15.61
C LEU A 70 -5.13 19.20 15.69
N ASN A 71 -4.36 19.82 16.58
CA ASN A 71 -4.29 21.28 16.68
C ASN A 71 -3.43 21.84 15.54
N GLY A 72 -4.05 22.53 14.59
CA GLY A 72 -3.36 23.12 13.44
C GLY A 72 -2.44 24.30 13.78
N ASN A 73 -2.50 24.83 15.01
CA ASN A 73 -1.57 25.85 15.49
C ASN A 73 -0.25 25.28 16.02
N ASP A 74 -0.17 23.95 16.23
CA ASP A 74 1.08 23.32 16.63
C ASP A 74 2.14 23.53 15.52
N VAL A 75 3.31 23.99 15.90
CA VAL A 75 4.44 24.32 14.99
C VAL A 75 4.75 23.14 14.04
N LYS A 76 4.62 21.91 14.54
CA LYS A 76 4.86 20.70 13.73
C LYS A 76 3.85 20.49 12.61
N TYR A 77 2.67 21.12 12.67
CA TYR A 77 1.60 21.02 11.67
C TYR A 77 1.41 22.27 10.82
N LYS A 78 2.25 23.29 11.02
CA LYS A 78 2.10 24.59 10.38
C LYS A 78 2.10 24.51 8.84
N ASN A 79 3.01 23.77 8.28
CA ASN A 79 3.18 23.63 6.82
C ASN A 79 2.74 22.26 6.29
N GLY A 80 2.32 21.39 7.16
CA GLY A 80 2.02 20.00 6.89
C GLY A 80 2.63 19.09 7.95
N ALA A 81 2.41 17.80 7.86
CA ALA A 81 2.95 16.85 8.84
C ALA A 81 3.08 15.44 8.29
N ASN A 82 3.92 14.68 9.00
CA ASN A 82 3.92 13.24 9.00
C ASN A 82 3.25 12.78 10.30
N TYR A 83 2.00 12.39 10.23
CA TYR A 83 1.25 11.92 11.38
C TYR A 83 1.24 10.37 11.41
N LEU A 84 1.63 9.79 12.54
CA LEU A 84 1.54 8.34 12.76
C LEU A 84 0.13 7.99 13.24
N LEU A 85 -0.66 7.41 12.35
CA LEU A 85 -2.02 6.98 12.61
C LEU A 85 -2.01 5.52 13.07
N GLN A 86 -2.44 5.29 14.32
CA GLN A 86 -2.68 3.95 14.84
C GLN A 86 -4.09 3.51 14.48
N VAL A 87 -4.21 2.35 13.84
CA VAL A 87 -5.49 1.75 13.46
C VAL A 87 -5.78 0.50 14.29
N PRO A 88 -7.06 0.13 14.51
CA PRO A 88 -7.42 -0.95 15.44
C PRO A 88 -7.00 -2.35 14.97
N SER A 89 -6.83 -2.55 13.68
CA SER A 89 -6.54 -3.87 13.09
C SER A 89 -5.77 -3.73 11.78
N GLU A 90 -5.13 -4.80 11.34
CA GLU A 90 -4.57 -4.89 10.00
C GLU A 90 -5.66 -4.85 8.94
N GLY A 91 -5.40 -4.22 7.80
CA GLY A 91 -6.36 -4.11 6.70
C GLY A 91 -6.06 -2.98 5.74
N THR A 92 -7.01 -2.72 4.82
CA THR A 92 -6.99 -1.55 3.95
C THR A 92 -7.92 -0.48 4.51
N TYR A 93 -7.41 0.73 4.60
CA TYR A 93 -8.10 1.89 5.14
C TYR A 93 -8.23 2.98 4.10
N GLU A 94 -9.39 3.63 4.06
CA GLU A 94 -9.54 4.94 3.47
C GLU A 94 -9.25 5.97 4.54
N VAL A 95 -8.34 6.89 4.26
CA VAL A 95 -7.92 7.97 5.16
C VAL A 95 -8.20 9.29 4.49
N ALA A 96 -8.91 10.19 5.17
CA ALA A 96 -9.28 11.50 4.67
C ALA A 96 -8.76 12.60 5.60
N VAL A 97 -8.29 13.71 5.02
CA VAL A 97 -7.83 14.88 5.77
C VAL A 97 -8.69 16.08 5.41
N THR A 98 -9.23 16.73 6.43
CA THR A 98 -10.07 17.93 6.32
C THR A 98 -9.55 19.02 7.26
N LEU A 99 -9.51 20.26 6.81
CA LEU A 99 -9.20 21.41 7.64
C LEU A 99 -10.50 22.03 8.16
N VAL A 100 -10.57 22.32 9.45
CA VAL A 100 -11.77 22.80 10.12
C VAL A 100 -11.46 24.09 10.89
N GLY A 101 -12.13 25.16 10.53
CA GLY A 101 -12.02 26.47 11.23
C GLY A 101 -12.84 26.53 12.52
N VAL A 102 -12.52 27.47 13.38
CA VAL A 102 -13.23 27.71 14.67
C VAL A 102 -14.70 28.03 14.51
N ASN A 103 -15.10 28.56 13.36
CA ASN A 103 -16.49 28.83 13.01
C ASN A 103 -17.24 27.62 12.45
N GLY A 104 -16.59 26.43 12.46
CA GLY A 104 -17.13 25.19 11.88
C GLY A 104 -17.03 25.11 10.36
N LEU A 105 -16.45 26.09 9.68
CA LEU A 105 -16.20 26.03 8.25
C LEU A 105 -15.21 24.89 7.95
N ARG A 106 -15.50 24.10 6.92
CA ARG A 106 -14.70 22.93 6.54
C ARG A 106 -14.15 23.09 5.13
N SER A 107 -12.91 22.65 4.92
CA SER A 107 -12.37 22.49 3.57
C SER A 107 -13.01 21.28 2.86
N GLU A 108 -12.78 21.16 1.57
CA GLU A 108 -12.96 19.89 0.89
C GLU A 108 -12.01 18.85 1.50
N SER A 109 -12.49 17.62 1.67
CA SER A 109 -11.68 16.50 2.14
C SER A 109 -10.85 15.93 0.99
N LYS A 110 -9.58 15.65 1.26
CA LYS A 110 -8.79 14.75 0.39
C LYS A 110 -8.70 13.39 1.03
N SER A 111 -8.89 12.34 0.25
CA SER A 111 -8.78 10.97 0.73
C SER A 111 -7.82 10.13 -0.11
N GLN A 112 -7.25 9.11 0.52
CA GLN A 112 -6.40 8.11 -0.10
C GLN A 112 -6.57 6.77 0.62
N GLU A 113 -6.46 5.68 -0.14
CA GLU A 113 -6.45 4.33 0.40
C GLU A 113 -5.03 3.87 0.69
N ALA A 114 -4.84 3.19 1.81
CA ALA A 114 -3.58 2.55 2.18
C ALA A 114 -3.83 1.25 2.94
N ALA A 115 -2.97 0.25 2.72
CA ALA A 115 -2.97 -0.98 3.48
C ALA A 115 -1.90 -0.91 4.58
N THR A 116 -2.20 -1.47 5.76
CA THR A 116 -1.21 -1.67 6.82
C THR A 116 -0.13 -2.66 6.37
N PHE A 117 1.01 -2.66 7.07
CA PHE A 117 2.20 -3.39 6.62
C PHE A 117 1.96 -4.89 6.41
N GLU A 118 1.42 -5.59 7.40
CA GLU A 118 1.17 -7.03 7.31
C GLU A 118 0.15 -7.35 6.21
N TYR A 119 -0.93 -6.57 6.12
CA TYR A 119 -1.96 -6.77 5.11
C TYR A 119 -1.46 -6.46 3.69
N ALA A 120 -0.58 -5.48 3.53
CA ALA A 120 0.07 -5.18 2.26
C ALA A 120 0.98 -6.34 1.83
N GLN A 121 1.73 -6.94 2.75
CA GLN A 121 2.56 -8.12 2.46
C GLN A 121 1.72 -9.33 2.04
N MET A 122 0.61 -9.61 2.70
CA MET A 122 -0.30 -10.68 2.30
C MET A 122 -0.84 -10.46 0.88
N LYS A 123 -1.28 -9.26 0.54
CA LYS A 123 -1.73 -8.93 -0.82
C LYS A 123 -0.61 -9.07 -1.86
N MET A 124 0.61 -8.69 -1.52
CA MET A 124 1.77 -8.87 -2.40
C MET A 124 2.06 -10.35 -2.63
N PHE A 125 1.98 -11.17 -1.57
CA PHE A 125 2.13 -12.62 -1.72
C PHE A 125 1.05 -13.20 -2.64
N ASP A 126 -0.21 -12.84 -2.47
CA ASP A 126 -1.32 -13.33 -3.32
C ASP A 126 -1.10 -12.97 -4.80
N CYS A 127 -0.67 -11.74 -5.08
CA CYS A 127 -0.30 -11.32 -6.43
C CYS A 127 0.88 -12.13 -6.98
N ALA A 128 1.94 -12.31 -6.19
CA ALA A 128 3.12 -13.09 -6.58
C ALA A 128 2.76 -14.57 -6.79
N HIS A 129 1.92 -15.13 -5.93
CA HIS A 129 1.41 -16.50 -6.05
C HIS A 129 0.61 -16.70 -7.34
N THR A 130 -0.30 -15.77 -7.65
CA THR A 130 -1.10 -15.80 -8.88
C THR A 130 -0.21 -15.73 -10.12
N LEU A 131 0.75 -14.79 -10.12
CA LEU A 131 1.70 -14.64 -11.22
C LEU A 131 2.58 -15.90 -11.39
N MET A 132 3.14 -16.42 -10.29
CA MET A 132 4.00 -17.58 -10.32
C MET A 132 3.27 -18.84 -10.77
N THR A 133 2.00 -19.01 -10.39
CA THR A 133 1.13 -20.08 -10.88
C THR A 133 1.00 -20.04 -12.39
N LYS A 134 0.80 -18.84 -12.97
CA LYS A 134 0.77 -18.66 -14.43
C LYS A 134 2.12 -18.93 -15.10
N VAL A 135 3.20 -18.46 -14.48
CA VAL A 135 4.55 -18.74 -15.00
C VAL A 135 4.83 -20.24 -15.01
N ILE A 136 4.46 -20.98 -13.95
CA ILE A 136 4.58 -22.43 -13.90
C ILE A 136 3.73 -23.09 -14.98
N GLU A 137 2.48 -22.68 -15.13
CA GLU A 137 1.56 -23.23 -16.12
C GLU A 137 2.08 -23.10 -17.54
N TYR A 138 2.68 -21.97 -17.89
CA TYR A 138 3.07 -21.67 -19.27
C TYR A 138 4.54 -21.98 -19.60
N TYR A 139 5.43 -21.96 -18.64
CA TYR A 139 6.88 -22.06 -18.89
C TYR A 139 7.55 -23.25 -18.23
N TYR A 140 6.87 -23.94 -17.28
CA TYR A 140 7.45 -25.08 -16.59
C TYR A 140 6.93 -26.39 -17.17
N HIS A 141 7.81 -27.10 -17.87
CA HIS A 141 7.47 -28.37 -18.51
C HIS A 141 7.59 -29.55 -17.53
N LYS A 142 6.45 -30.17 -17.22
CA LYS A 142 6.35 -31.38 -16.40
C LYS A 142 6.41 -32.60 -17.29
N GLY A 143 7.60 -32.92 -17.81
CA GLY A 143 7.84 -34.11 -18.64
C GLY A 143 8.94 -34.99 -18.06
N PRO A 144 9.46 -35.93 -18.83
CA PRO A 144 10.61 -36.76 -18.43
C PRO A 144 11.85 -35.92 -18.05
N ARG A 145 11.94 -34.71 -18.59
CA ARG A 145 12.89 -33.67 -18.22
C ARG A 145 12.13 -32.49 -17.64
N THR A 146 11.98 -32.44 -16.33
CA THR A 146 11.36 -31.32 -15.62
C THR A 146 12.25 -30.09 -15.76
N CYS A 147 11.85 -29.09 -16.54
CA CYS A 147 12.69 -27.94 -16.84
C CYS A 147 11.86 -26.70 -17.19
N TRP A 148 12.50 -25.56 -17.08
CA TRP A 148 11.95 -24.31 -17.59
C TRP A 148 12.17 -24.20 -19.09
N GLN A 149 11.18 -23.63 -19.77
CA GLN A 149 11.23 -23.31 -21.18
C GLN A 149 11.69 -21.88 -21.41
N THR A 150 12.44 -21.64 -22.49
CA THR A 150 12.94 -20.30 -22.82
C THR A 150 11.82 -19.42 -23.35
N TRP A 151 10.86 -20.01 -24.09
CA TRP A 151 9.84 -19.28 -24.80
C TRP A 151 8.45 -19.75 -24.42
N TYR A 152 7.49 -18.80 -24.50
CA TYR A 152 6.09 -19.13 -24.37
C TYR A 152 5.68 -20.16 -25.45
N PRO A 153 4.92 -21.20 -25.12
CA PRO A 153 4.47 -22.19 -26.12
C PRO A 153 3.69 -21.51 -27.21
N LYS A 154 4.00 -21.84 -28.46
CA LYS A 154 3.21 -21.40 -29.60
C LYS A 154 1.81 -22.00 -29.55
N ALA A 155 0.87 -21.40 -30.31
CA ALA A 155 -0.53 -21.82 -30.35
C ALA A 155 -0.72 -23.28 -30.79
N ASP A 156 0.26 -23.86 -31.49
CA ASP A 156 0.32 -25.27 -31.89
C ASP A 156 0.82 -26.22 -30.78
N GLY A 157 1.12 -25.69 -29.60
CA GLY A 157 1.63 -26.48 -28.47
C GLY A 157 3.10 -26.90 -28.61
N TYR A 158 3.81 -26.40 -29.60
CA TYR A 158 5.22 -26.73 -29.79
C TYR A 158 6.12 -25.92 -28.84
N TRP A 159 6.97 -26.63 -28.10
CA TRP A 159 7.95 -26.06 -27.18
C TRP A 159 9.28 -25.82 -27.90
N ASP A 160 9.79 -24.60 -27.86
CA ASP A 160 10.99 -24.19 -28.58
C ASP A 160 12.31 -24.63 -27.93
N GLY A 161 12.24 -25.52 -26.94
CA GLY A 161 13.39 -26.06 -26.27
C GLY A 161 13.55 -25.64 -24.81
N ASP A 162 14.43 -26.33 -24.13
CA ASP A 162 14.69 -26.11 -22.71
C ASP A 162 15.43 -24.78 -22.47
N ALA A 163 15.11 -24.07 -21.39
CA ALA A 163 15.87 -22.92 -21.01
C ALA A 163 17.35 -23.32 -20.70
N LEU A 164 18.27 -22.47 -21.11
CA LEU A 164 19.67 -22.61 -20.77
C LEU A 164 19.89 -22.58 -19.26
N VAL A 165 21.07 -22.98 -18.79
CA VAL A 165 21.44 -23.05 -17.35
C VAL A 165 21.03 -21.82 -16.56
N TRP A 166 21.17 -20.63 -17.12
CA TRP A 166 20.75 -19.37 -16.50
C TRP A 166 19.24 -19.31 -16.24
N GLY A 167 18.45 -19.73 -17.21
CA GLY A 167 16.97 -19.77 -17.06
C GLY A 167 16.54 -20.81 -16.03
N GLN A 168 17.19 -21.96 -15.99
CA GLN A 168 16.94 -23.00 -14.98
C GLN A 168 17.28 -22.49 -13.57
N GLY A 169 18.42 -21.84 -13.40
CA GLY A 169 18.83 -21.25 -12.12
C GLY A 169 17.90 -20.15 -11.64
N SER A 170 17.44 -19.28 -12.54
CA SER A 170 16.47 -18.23 -12.21
C SER A 170 15.12 -18.82 -11.79
N GLY A 171 14.63 -19.84 -12.47
CA GLY A 171 13.40 -20.54 -12.14
C GLY A 171 13.47 -21.22 -10.77
N LEU A 172 14.59 -21.89 -10.47
CA LEU A 172 14.83 -22.50 -9.16
C LEU A 172 14.86 -21.44 -8.05
N SER A 173 15.56 -20.33 -8.26
CA SER A 173 15.60 -19.22 -7.30
C SER A 173 14.21 -18.64 -7.04
N ALA A 174 13.39 -18.52 -8.08
CA ALA A 174 12.01 -18.07 -7.93
C ALA A 174 11.16 -19.05 -7.08
N PHE A 175 11.32 -20.35 -7.27
CA PHE A 175 10.65 -21.35 -6.44
C PHE A 175 11.08 -21.29 -4.98
N VAL A 176 12.38 -21.12 -4.71
CA VAL A 176 12.90 -20.97 -3.35
C VAL A 176 12.31 -19.72 -2.70
N ALA A 177 12.34 -18.58 -3.39
CA ALA A 177 11.78 -17.32 -2.88
C ALA A 177 10.27 -17.44 -2.60
N MET A 178 9.51 -18.06 -3.49
CA MET A 178 8.06 -18.28 -3.28
C MET A 178 7.78 -19.26 -2.15
N ARG A 179 8.59 -20.29 -1.98
CA ARG A 179 8.47 -21.22 -0.84
C ARG A 179 8.71 -20.50 0.48
N GLU A 180 9.75 -19.69 0.59
CA GLU A 180 10.00 -18.89 1.79
C GLU A 180 8.86 -17.89 2.07
N ALA A 181 8.38 -17.20 1.03
CA ALA A 181 7.26 -16.26 1.16
C ALA A 181 5.93 -16.96 1.50
N SER A 182 5.79 -18.25 1.22
CA SER A 182 4.56 -19.02 1.49
C SER A 182 4.45 -19.51 2.93
N LEU A 183 5.51 -19.40 3.73
CA LEU A 183 5.49 -19.87 5.13
C LEU A 183 4.38 -19.19 5.93
N GLY A 184 3.55 -20.01 6.58
CA GLY A 184 2.40 -19.53 7.35
C GLY A 184 1.15 -19.15 6.55
N THR A 185 1.18 -19.26 5.19
CA THR A 185 0.04 -18.92 4.34
C THR A 185 -0.85 -20.11 3.98
N GLY A 186 -0.42 -21.33 4.29
CA GLY A 186 -1.08 -22.58 3.88
C GLY A 186 -0.77 -23.02 2.44
N GLN A 187 0.10 -22.28 1.72
CA GLN A 187 0.52 -22.59 0.34
C GLN A 187 1.91 -23.27 0.26
N GLU A 188 2.52 -23.61 1.38
CA GLU A 188 3.89 -24.15 1.46
C GLU A 188 4.08 -25.39 0.58
N ARG A 189 3.13 -26.32 0.63
CA ARG A 189 3.20 -27.59 -0.12
C ARG A 189 3.22 -27.39 -1.63
N HIS A 190 2.61 -26.31 -2.11
CA HIS A 190 2.58 -26.01 -3.55
C HIS A 190 3.99 -25.80 -4.10
N TYR A 191 4.82 -25.04 -3.37
CA TYR A 191 6.19 -24.72 -3.79
C TYR A 191 7.20 -25.80 -3.40
N GLU A 192 7.00 -26.51 -2.30
CA GLU A 192 7.85 -27.66 -1.92
C GLU A 192 7.82 -28.76 -2.98
N SER A 193 6.65 -29.09 -3.52
CA SER A 193 6.55 -30.08 -4.59
C SER A 193 7.32 -29.69 -5.83
N CYS A 194 7.33 -28.40 -6.19
CA CYS A 194 8.11 -27.89 -7.32
C CYS A 194 9.63 -28.03 -7.09
N LEU A 195 10.11 -27.76 -5.86
CA LEU A 195 11.53 -27.88 -5.50
C LEU A 195 12.01 -29.34 -5.50
N LEU A 196 11.18 -30.27 -5.05
CA LEU A 196 11.53 -31.70 -5.04
C LEU A 196 11.76 -32.24 -6.45
N TYR A 197 11.06 -31.76 -7.46
CA TYR A 197 11.23 -32.18 -8.85
C TYR A 197 12.40 -31.49 -9.58
N THR A 198 12.88 -30.35 -9.06
CA THR A 198 13.98 -29.59 -9.66
C THR A 198 15.36 -29.96 -9.07
N SER A 199 15.39 -30.59 -7.90
CA SER A 199 16.64 -31.10 -7.33
C SER A 199 17.06 -32.39 -8.02
N PRO A 200 18.28 -32.47 -8.52
CA PRO A 200 18.80 -33.75 -9.07
C PRO A 200 18.73 -34.83 -8.00
N SER A 201 18.08 -35.92 -8.31
CA SER A 201 18.00 -37.08 -7.42
C SER A 201 19.41 -37.53 -7.02
N PRO A 202 19.65 -37.93 -5.75
CA PRO A 202 20.92 -38.53 -5.35
C PRO A 202 21.31 -39.77 -6.19
N ARG A 203 20.33 -40.37 -6.90
CA ARG A 203 20.55 -41.51 -7.80
C ARG A 203 21.13 -41.11 -9.16
N ASP A 204 21.08 -39.85 -9.56
CA ASP A 204 21.61 -39.35 -10.83
C ASP A 204 23.09 -38.93 -10.73
N ARG A 205 23.73 -39.17 -9.58
CA ARG A 205 25.16 -38.98 -9.33
C ARG A 205 25.91 -40.34 -9.40
N GLY A 206 25.60 -41.09 -10.42
CA GLY A 206 26.34 -42.28 -10.74
C GLY A 206 27.47 -42.03 -11.73
#